data_4c5dc939e06f04912703f4127559094a
#
_entry.id   4c5dc939e06f04912703f4127559094a
#
_cell.length_a   1.000
_cell.length_b   1.000
_cell.length_c   1.000
_cell.angle_alpha   90.00
_cell.angle_beta   90.00
_cell.angle_gamma   90.00
#
_symmetry.space_group_name_H-M   'P 1'
#
loop_
_entity.id
_entity.type
_entity.pdbx_description
1 polymer ?
#
loop_
_entity_poly.entity_id
_entity_poly.type
_entity_poly.pdbx_seq_one_letter_code
_entity_poly.pdbx_strand_id
1 'polypeptide(L)'
;MNILTKKTKTEFTLIFLLSCVVAVCNVGQPLVSSTLLDYAIAGEFKNIINGIIKLVGITILLLMSEYMRKIITSDYKKRVSDTLKAKLLHGVINRIHSVDNSKNNQEYIAIFNNEADEIIENYYVQLTDIVFFVFSIIIYSLSLISLNPLLAVVIFITNLIPMVIPVLFGKKIEVKKERSFEALHKYNVRLADTINGCNILKMHNIQNKVENMTGESCKEATKLQNKYENEVSLCEIITGLFSYVNYLAIIITGVVLICKGMLTPGGLLAAVSVSDLLVGPVTSIAYEWNGFCAINAVRKKLFKEYRYSNDTDDNQQVDYSNNQEDVINNIELRDISCSYGDRMVIDSVNITFEKGKKYLIHGYSGSGKSTLFKIISGIIKDYKGDININGRRIDGMSESEFYKNVGFAMQTPFIFNDTLKNNITLFNEDYDAIALKEVVDRLDLNRIEDDIINGKMYVDAENNISGGEKQKINLARLLMENKKILFLDEATSAIDLKSSNKIMRELLHDKELTIVSIEHKVSDEIEKMYDVILELKDGKLCEVQGIY
;
A
#
# COMPACT_ATOMS: atom_id res chain seq x y z
N MET A 1 1.99 -10.56 12.97
CA MET A 1 0.94 -9.53 12.84
C MET A 1 -0.42 -10.23 12.87
N ASN A 2 -1.22 -10.01 13.92
CA ASN A 2 -2.51 -10.70 14.08
C ASN A 2 -3.60 -9.85 13.39
N ILE A 3 -3.99 -10.22 12.16
CA ILE A 3 -4.99 -9.48 11.36
C ILE A 3 -6.40 -9.97 11.65
N LEU A 4 -6.52 -11.24 12.08
CA LEU A 4 -7.81 -11.85 12.37
C LEU A 4 -8.33 -11.40 13.75
N THR A 5 -9.22 -10.44 13.74
CA THR A 5 -9.97 -10.01 14.94
C THR A 5 -11.01 -11.07 15.34
N LYS A 6 -11.58 -10.96 16.54
CA LYS A 6 -12.66 -11.86 16.98
C LYS A 6 -13.83 -11.86 16.00
N LYS A 7 -14.16 -10.71 15.43
CA LYS A 7 -15.27 -10.51 14.50
C LYS A 7 -15.00 -11.14 13.12
N THR A 8 -13.78 -10.99 12.58
CA THR A 8 -13.41 -11.64 11.30
C THR A 8 -13.38 -13.17 11.43
N LYS A 9 -13.03 -13.71 12.60
CA LYS A 9 -13.11 -15.15 12.87
C LYS A 9 -14.55 -15.64 12.87
N THR A 10 -15.48 -14.89 13.44
CA THR A 10 -16.92 -15.26 13.41
C THR A 10 -17.48 -15.20 12.00
N GLU A 11 -17.11 -14.18 11.20
CA GLU A 11 -17.50 -14.09 9.79
C GLU A 11 -16.96 -15.26 8.97
N PHE A 12 -15.70 -15.63 9.15
CA PHE A 12 -15.11 -16.80 8.50
C PHE A 12 -15.87 -18.10 8.86
N THR A 13 -16.22 -18.28 10.13
CA THR A 13 -17.03 -19.44 10.57
C THR A 13 -18.41 -19.44 9.91
N LEU A 14 -19.03 -18.28 9.74
CA LEU A 14 -20.33 -18.16 9.10
C LEU A 14 -20.25 -18.45 7.59
N ILE A 15 -19.21 -17.96 6.91
CA ILE A 15 -18.92 -18.28 5.51
C ILE A 15 -18.76 -19.81 5.34
N PHE A 16 -18.03 -20.46 6.26
CA PHE A 16 -17.85 -21.89 6.30
C PHE A 16 -19.19 -22.65 6.38
N LEU A 17 -20.08 -22.27 7.31
CA LEU A 17 -21.39 -22.90 7.47
C LEU A 17 -22.27 -22.69 6.22
N LEU A 18 -22.30 -21.46 5.68
CA LEU A 18 -23.06 -21.16 4.47
C LEU A 18 -22.52 -21.91 3.25
N SER A 19 -21.21 -22.10 3.15
CA SER A 19 -20.59 -22.89 2.09
C SER A 19 -21.04 -24.34 2.11
N CYS A 20 -21.19 -24.93 3.30
CA CYS A 20 -21.75 -26.28 3.45
C CYS A 20 -23.21 -26.32 2.97
N VAL A 21 -24.03 -25.33 3.36
CA VAL A 21 -25.45 -25.28 2.94
C VAL A 21 -25.55 -25.12 1.43
N VAL A 22 -24.77 -24.25 0.82
CA VAL A 22 -24.73 -24.05 -0.64
C VAL A 22 -24.35 -25.34 -1.36
N ALA A 23 -23.30 -26.05 -0.89
CA ALA A 23 -22.88 -27.32 -1.49
C ALA A 23 -23.93 -28.40 -1.40
N VAL A 24 -24.65 -28.51 -0.27
CA VAL A 24 -25.76 -29.44 -0.09
C VAL A 24 -26.93 -29.11 -1.01
N CYS A 25 -27.29 -27.81 -1.12
CA CYS A 25 -28.39 -27.37 -1.99
C CYS A 25 -28.06 -27.58 -3.47
N ASN A 26 -26.81 -27.37 -3.88
CA ASN A 26 -26.34 -27.61 -5.26
C ASN A 26 -26.53 -29.06 -5.68
N VAL A 27 -26.29 -30.04 -4.79
CA VAL A 27 -26.54 -31.46 -5.04
C VAL A 27 -28.03 -31.77 -4.92
N GLY A 28 -28.73 -31.11 -4.02
CA GLY A 28 -30.17 -31.33 -3.80
C GLY A 28 -31.01 -31.07 -5.04
N GLN A 29 -30.66 -30.06 -5.85
CA GLN A 29 -31.39 -29.78 -7.10
C GLN A 29 -31.36 -30.94 -8.12
N PRO A 30 -30.21 -31.48 -8.53
CA PRO A 30 -30.13 -32.62 -9.43
C PRO A 30 -30.84 -33.87 -8.87
N LEU A 31 -30.71 -34.15 -7.57
CA LEU A 31 -31.34 -35.28 -6.93
C LEU A 31 -32.89 -35.20 -6.94
N VAL A 32 -33.42 -34.00 -6.65
CA VAL A 32 -34.88 -33.81 -6.72
C VAL A 32 -35.35 -33.81 -8.18
N SER A 33 -34.58 -33.24 -9.10
CA SER A 33 -34.90 -33.30 -10.54
C SER A 33 -34.90 -34.73 -11.07
N SER A 34 -34.00 -35.59 -10.59
CA SER A 34 -33.96 -37.00 -10.94
C SER A 34 -35.22 -37.76 -10.49
N THR A 35 -35.64 -37.51 -9.24
CA THR A 35 -36.87 -38.14 -8.71
C THR A 35 -38.12 -37.66 -9.44
N LEU A 36 -38.16 -36.41 -9.86
CA LEU A 36 -39.24 -35.84 -10.68
C LEU A 36 -39.34 -36.55 -12.04
N LEU A 37 -38.22 -36.80 -12.70
CA LEU A 37 -38.19 -37.52 -13.95
C LEU A 37 -38.69 -38.96 -13.78
N ASP A 38 -38.26 -39.67 -12.73
CA ASP A 38 -38.70 -41.04 -12.44
C ASP A 38 -40.22 -41.08 -12.13
N TYR A 39 -40.77 -40.13 -11.37
CA TYR A 39 -42.23 -40.01 -11.14
C TYR A 39 -43.01 -39.71 -12.43
N ALA A 40 -42.45 -38.89 -13.33
CA ALA A 40 -43.05 -38.58 -14.62
C ALA A 40 -43.13 -39.83 -15.51
N ILE A 41 -42.08 -40.66 -15.53
CA ILE A 41 -42.04 -41.95 -16.25
C ILE A 41 -43.02 -42.95 -15.65
N ALA A 42 -43.17 -42.98 -14.31
CA ALA A 42 -44.10 -43.82 -13.60
C ALA A 42 -45.58 -43.37 -13.66
N GLY A 43 -45.84 -42.12 -14.14
CA GLY A 43 -47.22 -41.57 -14.20
C GLY A 43 -47.77 -41.10 -12.85
N GLU A 44 -46.93 -40.87 -11.85
CA GLU A 44 -47.32 -40.49 -10.48
C GLU A 44 -47.50 -39.00 -10.29
N PHE A 45 -48.57 -38.38 -10.86
CA PHE A 45 -48.79 -36.91 -10.87
C PHE A 45 -48.78 -36.26 -9.49
N LYS A 46 -49.29 -36.93 -8.45
CA LYS A 46 -49.33 -36.39 -7.07
C LYS A 46 -47.91 -36.16 -6.51
N ASN A 47 -46.99 -37.08 -6.82
CA ASN A 47 -45.60 -37.00 -6.36
C ASN A 47 -44.81 -35.96 -7.14
N ILE A 48 -45.17 -35.68 -8.39
CA ILE A 48 -44.57 -34.61 -9.20
C ILE A 48 -44.81 -33.25 -8.56
N ILE A 49 -46.03 -32.94 -8.11
CA ILE A 49 -46.35 -31.64 -7.47
C ILE A 49 -45.49 -31.43 -6.21
N ASN A 50 -45.39 -32.46 -5.36
CA ASN A 50 -44.56 -32.42 -4.16
C ASN A 50 -43.06 -32.22 -4.51
N GLY A 51 -42.60 -32.88 -5.57
CA GLY A 51 -41.22 -32.72 -6.05
C GLY A 51 -40.92 -31.30 -6.57
N ILE A 52 -41.86 -30.71 -7.30
CA ILE A 52 -41.73 -29.30 -7.77
C ILE A 52 -41.64 -28.35 -6.57
N ILE A 53 -42.50 -28.51 -5.56
CA ILE A 53 -42.45 -27.68 -4.35
C ILE A 53 -41.08 -27.80 -3.65
N LYS A 54 -40.54 -29.02 -3.52
CA LYS A 54 -39.22 -29.27 -2.94
C LYS A 54 -38.12 -28.59 -3.79
N LEU A 55 -38.18 -28.71 -5.11
CA LEU A 55 -37.20 -28.10 -6.02
C LEU A 55 -37.19 -26.59 -5.90
N VAL A 56 -38.38 -25.96 -5.88
CA VAL A 56 -38.51 -24.49 -5.68
C VAL A 56 -37.95 -24.09 -4.31
N GLY A 57 -38.27 -24.84 -3.24
CA GLY A 57 -37.77 -24.59 -1.89
C GLY A 57 -36.24 -24.67 -1.81
N ILE A 58 -35.63 -25.71 -2.40
CA ILE A 58 -34.17 -25.86 -2.45
C ILE A 58 -33.53 -24.73 -3.26
N THR A 59 -34.13 -24.32 -4.39
CA THR A 59 -33.61 -23.25 -5.22
C THR A 59 -33.64 -21.89 -4.49
N ILE A 60 -34.74 -21.60 -3.78
CA ILE A 60 -34.84 -20.38 -2.95
C ILE A 60 -33.78 -20.41 -1.85
N LEU A 61 -33.65 -21.54 -1.14
CA LEU A 61 -32.65 -21.67 -0.08
C LEU A 61 -31.22 -21.53 -0.62
N LEU A 62 -30.93 -22.12 -1.78
CA LEU A 62 -29.63 -21.96 -2.46
C LEU A 62 -29.32 -20.51 -2.76
N LEU A 63 -30.23 -19.80 -3.44
CA LEU A 63 -30.04 -18.40 -3.81
C LEU A 63 -29.87 -17.49 -2.58
N MET A 64 -30.68 -17.71 -1.54
CA MET A 64 -30.55 -16.96 -0.29
C MET A 64 -29.21 -17.23 0.40
N SER A 65 -28.81 -18.50 0.49
CA SER A 65 -27.55 -18.88 1.14
C SER A 65 -26.33 -18.37 0.37
N GLU A 66 -26.37 -18.43 -0.96
CA GLU A 66 -25.30 -17.91 -1.81
C GLU A 66 -25.20 -16.39 -1.71
N TYR A 67 -26.35 -15.69 -1.71
CA TYR A 67 -26.37 -14.25 -1.54
C TYR A 67 -25.82 -13.83 -0.18
N MET A 68 -26.26 -14.49 0.90
CA MET A 68 -25.74 -14.23 2.25
C MET A 68 -24.24 -14.51 2.35
N ARG A 69 -23.77 -15.61 1.75
CA ARG A 69 -22.34 -15.94 1.70
C ARG A 69 -21.54 -14.82 1.04
N LYS A 70 -22.00 -14.32 -0.11
CA LYS A 70 -21.32 -13.22 -0.84
C LYS A 70 -21.27 -11.94 -0.03
N ILE A 71 -22.37 -11.54 0.64
CA ILE A 71 -22.40 -10.35 1.51
C ILE A 71 -21.38 -10.48 2.64
N ILE A 72 -21.42 -11.61 3.35
CA ILE A 72 -20.52 -11.82 4.50
C ILE A 72 -19.06 -11.89 4.05
N THR A 73 -18.78 -12.49 2.88
CA THR A 73 -17.44 -12.49 2.30
C THR A 73 -16.97 -11.07 1.96
N SER A 74 -17.87 -10.21 1.44
CA SER A 74 -17.57 -8.80 1.18
C SER A 74 -17.27 -8.03 2.47
N ASP A 75 -18.05 -8.23 3.52
CA ASP A 75 -17.83 -7.61 4.83
C ASP A 75 -16.51 -8.11 5.47
N TYR A 76 -16.22 -9.40 5.36
CA TYR A 76 -14.97 -10.01 5.79
C TYR A 76 -13.77 -9.39 5.07
N LYS A 77 -13.83 -9.29 3.72
CA LYS A 77 -12.81 -8.64 2.89
C LYS A 77 -12.57 -7.21 3.33
N LYS A 78 -13.64 -6.41 3.49
CA LYS A 78 -13.54 -5.01 3.96
C LYS A 78 -12.81 -4.91 5.29
N ARG A 79 -13.18 -5.71 6.30
CA ARG A 79 -12.55 -5.65 7.64
C ARG A 79 -11.10 -6.10 7.63
N VAL A 80 -10.78 -7.13 6.84
CA VAL A 80 -9.38 -7.56 6.66
C VAL A 80 -8.58 -6.45 5.99
N SER A 81 -9.13 -5.80 4.96
CA SER A 81 -8.52 -4.67 4.28
C SER A 81 -8.24 -3.50 5.23
N ASP A 82 -9.25 -3.06 5.98
CA ASP A 82 -9.12 -1.95 6.93
C ASP A 82 -8.03 -2.25 7.96
N THR A 83 -8.03 -3.47 8.51
CA THR A 83 -7.05 -3.87 9.54
C THR A 83 -5.64 -4.01 8.97
N LEU A 84 -5.51 -4.58 7.78
CA LEU A 84 -4.20 -4.78 7.13
C LEU A 84 -3.59 -3.43 6.74
N LYS A 85 -4.36 -2.59 6.02
CA LYS A 85 -3.88 -1.29 5.55
C LYS A 85 -3.54 -0.36 6.70
N ALA A 86 -4.35 -0.30 7.76
CA ALA A 86 -4.04 0.49 8.95
C ALA A 86 -2.72 0.05 9.62
N LYS A 87 -2.51 -1.25 9.78
CA LYS A 87 -1.27 -1.77 10.37
C LYS A 87 -0.04 -1.58 9.48
N LEU A 88 -0.20 -1.70 8.16
CA LEU A 88 0.87 -1.41 7.21
C LEU A 88 1.24 0.07 7.24
N LEU A 89 0.24 0.97 7.27
CA LEU A 89 0.47 2.41 7.35
C LEU A 89 1.27 2.77 8.60
N HIS A 90 0.86 2.26 9.75
CA HIS A 90 1.58 2.46 11.00
C HIS A 90 3.03 1.93 10.92
N GLY A 91 3.23 0.73 10.36
CA GLY A 91 4.56 0.16 10.16
C GLY A 91 5.42 0.94 9.17
N VAL A 92 4.84 1.50 8.11
CA VAL A 92 5.55 2.35 7.15
C VAL A 92 5.96 3.67 7.79
N ILE A 93 5.03 4.36 8.46
CA ILE A 93 5.31 5.66 9.11
C ILE A 93 6.45 5.52 10.12
N ASN A 94 6.41 4.52 10.99
CA ASN A 94 7.43 4.31 12.01
C ASN A 94 8.80 3.90 11.43
N ARG A 95 8.83 3.36 10.21
CA ARG A 95 10.07 2.91 9.57
C ARG A 95 10.71 3.94 8.65
N ILE A 96 9.96 4.87 8.09
CA ILE A 96 10.49 5.94 7.24
C ILE A 96 11.63 6.70 7.93
N HIS A 97 11.60 6.80 9.26
CA HIS A 97 12.66 7.43 10.04
C HIS A 97 13.85 6.52 10.40
N SER A 98 13.75 5.20 10.22
CA SER A 98 14.75 4.28 10.78
C SER A 98 15.67 3.57 9.80
N VAL A 99 15.31 3.44 8.52
CA VAL A 99 16.10 2.63 7.57
C VAL A 99 15.91 3.10 6.13
N ASP A 100 17.05 3.40 5.50
CA ASP A 100 17.24 3.37 4.05
C ASP A 100 16.29 4.24 3.19
N ASN A 101 16.77 5.40 2.79
CA ASN A 101 16.21 6.26 1.73
C ASN A 101 16.21 5.58 0.32
N SER A 102 16.29 4.26 0.25
CA SER A 102 16.37 3.51 -1.01
C SER A 102 15.02 3.34 -1.70
N LYS A 103 13.90 3.42 -0.96
CA LYS A 103 12.56 3.28 -1.54
C LYS A 103 11.96 4.65 -1.87
N ASN A 104 11.52 4.80 -3.12
CA ASN A 104 10.80 5.97 -3.58
C ASN A 104 9.35 5.96 -3.02
N ASN A 105 8.74 7.13 -2.83
CA ASN A 105 7.33 7.28 -2.42
C ASN A 105 6.37 6.43 -3.25
N GLN A 106 6.65 6.26 -4.56
CA GLN A 106 5.86 5.42 -5.46
C GLN A 106 5.88 3.93 -5.06
N GLU A 107 6.99 3.43 -4.51
CA GLU A 107 7.09 2.05 -4.03
C GLU A 107 6.22 1.83 -2.79
N TYR A 108 6.19 2.80 -1.87
CA TYR A 108 5.29 2.73 -0.72
C TYR A 108 3.82 2.74 -1.15
N ILE A 109 3.45 3.62 -2.09
CA ILE A 109 2.08 3.66 -2.64
C ILE A 109 1.72 2.32 -3.31
N ALA A 110 2.66 1.70 -4.04
CA ALA A 110 2.46 0.39 -4.66
C ALA A 110 2.20 -0.72 -3.64
N ILE A 111 2.84 -0.68 -2.46
CA ILE A 111 2.58 -1.63 -1.36
C ILE A 111 1.11 -1.57 -0.91
N PHE A 112 0.53 -0.36 -0.79
CA PHE A 112 -0.87 -0.19 -0.36
C PHE A 112 -1.89 -0.54 -1.43
N ASN A 113 -1.61 -0.19 -2.70
CA ASN A 113 -2.57 -0.34 -3.79
C ASN A 113 -2.47 -1.70 -4.49
N ASN A 114 -1.28 -2.30 -4.55
CA ASN A 114 -1.08 -3.55 -5.27
C ASN A 114 -0.83 -4.71 -4.30
N GLU A 115 0.27 -4.67 -3.52
CA GLU A 115 0.67 -5.83 -2.70
C GLU A 115 -0.33 -6.12 -1.57
N ALA A 116 -0.86 -5.08 -0.91
CA ALA A 116 -1.85 -5.27 0.15
C ALA A 116 -3.16 -5.83 -0.41
N ASP A 117 -3.66 -5.30 -1.54
CA ASP A 117 -4.89 -5.78 -2.16
C ASP A 117 -4.71 -7.19 -2.72
N GLU A 118 -3.55 -7.52 -3.28
CA GLU A 118 -3.23 -8.87 -3.73
C GLU A 118 -3.19 -9.87 -2.56
N ILE A 119 -2.65 -9.48 -1.40
CA ILE A 119 -2.68 -10.32 -0.18
C ILE A 119 -4.11 -10.50 0.31
N ILE A 120 -4.96 -9.47 0.27
CA ILE A 120 -6.35 -9.57 0.70
C ILE A 120 -7.10 -10.57 -0.18
N GLU A 121 -6.99 -10.45 -1.49
CA GLU A 121 -7.69 -11.32 -2.46
C GLU A 121 -7.12 -12.75 -2.45
N ASN A 122 -5.82 -12.88 -2.71
CA ASN A 122 -5.20 -14.18 -2.99
C ASN A 122 -4.73 -14.94 -1.72
N TYR A 123 -4.91 -14.36 -0.53
CA TYR A 123 -4.67 -15.06 0.73
C TYR A 123 -5.93 -15.18 1.57
N TYR A 124 -6.56 -14.06 1.95
CA TYR A 124 -7.67 -14.09 2.92
C TYR A 124 -8.99 -14.48 2.28
N VAL A 125 -9.34 -13.91 1.13
CA VAL A 125 -10.60 -14.26 0.41
C VAL A 125 -10.46 -15.63 -0.22
N GLN A 126 -9.35 -15.89 -0.89
CA GLN A 126 -9.07 -17.19 -1.53
C GLN A 126 -9.14 -18.36 -0.56
N LEU A 127 -8.75 -18.17 0.71
CA LEU A 127 -8.92 -19.20 1.74
C LEU A 127 -10.39 -19.59 1.93
N THR A 128 -11.33 -18.65 1.80
CA THR A 128 -12.77 -18.94 1.90
C THR A 128 -13.26 -19.77 0.71
N ASP A 129 -12.70 -19.53 -0.47
CA ASP A 129 -13.06 -20.28 -1.69
C ASP A 129 -12.44 -21.69 -1.70
N ILE A 130 -11.21 -21.86 -1.23
CA ILE A 130 -10.60 -23.17 -1.01
C ILE A 130 -11.48 -24.03 -0.08
N VAL A 131 -11.94 -23.44 1.02
CA VAL A 131 -12.84 -24.13 1.97
C VAL A 131 -14.13 -24.55 1.27
N PHE A 132 -14.75 -23.67 0.49
CA PHE A 132 -15.96 -23.96 -0.28
C PHE A 132 -15.72 -25.11 -1.27
N PHE A 133 -14.61 -25.11 -2.02
CA PHE A 133 -14.29 -26.16 -2.99
C PHE A 133 -14.05 -27.50 -2.33
N VAL A 134 -13.34 -27.55 -1.19
CA VAL A 134 -13.12 -28.79 -0.45
C VAL A 134 -14.45 -29.42 -0.02
N PHE A 135 -15.37 -28.63 0.56
CA PHE A 135 -16.70 -29.12 0.94
C PHE A 135 -17.51 -29.57 -0.25
N SER A 136 -17.49 -28.81 -1.34
CA SER A 136 -18.19 -29.14 -2.58
C SER A 136 -17.70 -30.48 -3.12
N ILE A 137 -16.39 -30.71 -3.20
CA ILE A 137 -15.83 -31.99 -3.66
C ILE A 137 -16.30 -33.15 -2.78
N ILE A 138 -16.26 -32.99 -1.46
CA ILE A 138 -16.70 -34.06 -0.52
C ILE A 138 -18.18 -34.35 -0.71
N ILE A 139 -19.05 -33.36 -0.70
CA ILE A 139 -20.50 -33.51 -0.75
C ILE A 139 -20.93 -34.06 -2.12
N TYR A 140 -20.36 -33.55 -3.21
CA TYR A 140 -20.67 -34.02 -4.57
C TYR A 140 -20.19 -35.47 -4.78
N SER A 141 -19.00 -35.79 -4.27
CA SER A 141 -18.47 -37.18 -4.33
C SER A 141 -19.34 -38.16 -3.55
N LEU A 142 -19.75 -37.81 -2.32
CA LEU A 142 -20.65 -38.64 -1.52
C LEU A 142 -21.99 -38.86 -2.20
N SER A 143 -22.53 -37.82 -2.85
CA SER A 143 -23.77 -37.92 -3.63
C SER A 143 -23.64 -38.89 -4.81
N LEU A 144 -22.56 -38.81 -5.59
CA LEU A 144 -22.31 -39.73 -6.71
C LEU A 144 -22.22 -41.21 -6.24
N ILE A 145 -21.50 -41.46 -5.12
CA ILE A 145 -21.37 -42.77 -4.53
C ILE A 145 -22.74 -43.31 -4.07
N SER A 146 -23.59 -42.44 -3.52
CA SER A 146 -24.94 -42.82 -3.07
C SER A 146 -25.89 -43.16 -4.23
N LEU A 147 -25.70 -42.54 -5.41
CA LEU A 147 -26.48 -42.86 -6.61
C LEU A 147 -26.10 -44.22 -7.19
N ASN A 148 -24.84 -44.43 -7.50
CA ASN A 148 -24.31 -45.71 -7.92
C ASN A 148 -22.78 -45.75 -7.78
N PRO A 149 -22.20 -46.67 -6.97
CA PRO A 149 -20.75 -46.70 -6.74
C PRO A 149 -19.92 -46.98 -8.00
N LEU A 150 -20.42 -47.82 -8.91
CA LEU A 150 -19.70 -48.16 -10.13
C LEU A 150 -19.64 -46.94 -11.08
N LEU A 151 -20.75 -46.21 -11.22
CA LEU A 151 -20.81 -44.98 -12.02
C LEU A 151 -19.93 -43.90 -11.39
N ALA A 152 -19.90 -43.79 -10.07
CA ALA A 152 -19.03 -42.84 -9.37
C ALA A 152 -17.53 -43.08 -9.66
N VAL A 153 -17.08 -44.34 -9.68
CA VAL A 153 -15.71 -44.71 -10.03
C VAL A 153 -15.37 -44.28 -11.46
N VAL A 154 -16.26 -44.50 -12.42
CA VAL A 154 -16.06 -44.05 -13.81
C VAL A 154 -15.92 -42.53 -13.87
N ILE A 155 -16.82 -41.81 -13.20
CA ILE A 155 -16.79 -40.32 -13.12
C ILE A 155 -15.49 -39.83 -12.51
N PHE A 156 -15.01 -40.41 -11.42
CA PHE A 156 -13.75 -39.99 -10.79
C PHE A 156 -12.54 -40.21 -11.71
N ILE A 157 -12.46 -41.38 -12.38
CA ILE A 157 -11.35 -41.69 -13.29
C ILE A 157 -11.36 -40.72 -14.48
N THR A 158 -12.51 -40.47 -15.09
CA THR A 158 -12.61 -39.60 -16.26
C THR A 158 -12.42 -38.11 -15.93
N ASN A 159 -12.82 -37.64 -14.75
CA ASN A 159 -12.57 -36.28 -14.28
C ASN A 159 -11.10 -36.01 -13.90
N LEU A 160 -10.29 -37.03 -13.64
CA LEU A 160 -8.85 -36.84 -13.40
C LEU A 160 -8.13 -36.29 -14.64
N ILE A 161 -8.58 -36.63 -15.84
CA ILE A 161 -7.92 -36.23 -17.09
C ILE A 161 -7.98 -34.70 -17.29
N PRO A 162 -9.16 -34.05 -17.26
CA PRO A 162 -9.26 -32.59 -17.32
C PRO A 162 -8.44 -31.84 -16.26
N MET A 163 -8.27 -32.44 -15.07
CA MET A 163 -7.48 -31.85 -13.98
C MET A 163 -5.98 -31.83 -14.28
N VAL A 164 -5.45 -32.84 -14.98
CA VAL A 164 -4.02 -32.96 -15.29
C VAL A 164 -3.60 -31.98 -16.40
N ILE A 165 -4.48 -31.65 -17.33
CA ILE A 165 -4.18 -30.81 -18.50
C ILE A 165 -3.69 -29.41 -18.09
N PRO A 166 -4.36 -28.63 -17.23
CA PRO A 166 -3.87 -27.33 -16.77
C PRO A 166 -2.52 -27.42 -16.06
N VAL A 167 -2.23 -28.52 -15.36
CA VAL A 167 -0.93 -28.73 -14.70
C VAL A 167 0.19 -28.92 -15.73
N LEU A 168 -0.06 -29.66 -16.81
CA LEU A 168 0.89 -29.87 -17.90
C LEU A 168 1.19 -28.56 -18.67
N PHE A 169 0.18 -27.74 -18.89
CA PHE A 169 0.31 -26.46 -19.57
C PHE A 169 0.80 -25.34 -18.65
N GLY A 170 0.66 -25.47 -17.33
CA GLY A 170 0.87 -24.42 -16.34
C GLY A 170 2.21 -23.73 -16.48
N LYS A 171 3.31 -24.49 -16.53
CA LYS A 171 4.67 -23.93 -16.67
C LYS A 171 4.86 -23.12 -17.98
N LYS A 172 4.25 -23.58 -19.07
CA LYS A 172 4.35 -22.88 -20.37
C LYS A 172 3.52 -21.61 -20.39
N ILE A 173 2.35 -21.66 -19.76
CA ILE A 173 1.47 -20.50 -19.58
C ILE A 173 2.15 -19.47 -18.67
N GLU A 174 2.75 -19.88 -17.55
CA GLU A 174 3.48 -19.03 -16.60
C GLU A 174 4.60 -18.25 -17.28
N VAL A 175 5.50 -18.91 -18.03
CA VAL A 175 6.59 -18.25 -18.76
C VAL A 175 6.09 -17.24 -19.78
N LYS A 176 4.98 -17.54 -20.50
CA LYS A 176 4.40 -16.62 -21.46
C LYS A 176 3.72 -15.43 -20.77
N LYS A 177 3.08 -15.67 -19.64
CA LYS A 177 2.48 -14.64 -18.79
C LYS A 177 3.53 -13.67 -18.29
N GLU A 178 4.63 -14.17 -17.74
CA GLU A 178 5.76 -13.35 -17.25
C GLU A 178 6.31 -12.44 -18.34
N ARG A 179 6.59 -12.98 -19.54
CA ARG A 179 7.06 -12.19 -20.69
C ARG A 179 6.05 -11.11 -21.13
N SER A 180 4.75 -11.43 -21.07
CA SER A 180 3.69 -10.47 -21.37
C SER A 180 3.67 -9.34 -20.35
N PHE A 181 3.78 -9.65 -19.07
CA PHE A 181 3.85 -8.65 -17.99
C PHE A 181 5.09 -7.75 -18.11
N GLU A 182 6.27 -8.31 -18.39
CA GLU A 182 7.49 -7.52 -18.61
C GLU A 182 7.34 -6.54 -19.77
N ALA A 183 6.76 -6.98 -20.88
CA ALA A 183 6.53 -6.12 -22.04
C ALA A 183 5.49 -5.02 -21.75
N LEU A 184 4.43 -5.35 -21.03
CA LEU A 184 3.42 -4.39 -20.59
C LEU A 184 4.01 -3.35 -19.63
N HIS A 185 4.85 -3.79 -18.69
CA HIS A 185 5.57 -2.89 -17.78
C HIS A 185 6.47 -1.91 -18.55
N LYS A 186 7.27 -2.40 -19.51
CA LYS A 186 8.11 -1.55 -20.37
C LYS A 186 7.29 -0.53 -21.15
N TYR A 187 6.15 -0.96 -21.69
CA TYR A 187 5.23 -0.06 -22.38
C TYR A 187 4.68 1.02 -21.45
N ASN A 188 4.21 0.65 -20.26
CA ASN A 188 3.65 1.59 -19.28
C ASN A 188 4.68 2.64 -18.82
N VAL A 189 5.93 2.23 -18.57
CA VAL A 189 7.03 3.17 -18.24
C VAL A 189 7.24 4.15 -19.38
N ARG A 190 7.35 3.67 -20.63
CA ARG A 190 7.55 4.54 -21.80
C ARG A 190 6.36 5.46 -22.04
N LEU A 191 5.14 4.98 -21.83
CA LEU A 191 3.93 5.78 -21.92
C LEU A 191 3.92 6.91 -20.89
N ALA A 192 4.27 6.62 -19.64
CA ALA A 192 4.38 7.62 -18.59
C ALA A 192 5.43 8.68 -18.92
N ASP A 193 6.61 8.28 -19.41
CA ASP A 193 7.66 9.21 -19.84
C ASP A 193 7.19 10.10 -21.01
N THR A 194 6.46 9.50 -21.95
CA THR A 194 5.92 10.24 -23.11
C THR A 194 4.91 11.30 -22.67
N ILE A 195 4.01 10.95 -21.73
CA ILE A 195 3.00 11.87 -21.20
C ILE A 195 3.65 12.97 -20.37
N ASN A 196 4.53 12.63 -19.46
CA ASN A 196 5.23 13.58 -18.59
C ASN A 196 6.14 14.53 -19.39
N GLY A 197 6.75 14.03 -20.46
CA GLY A 197 7.60 14.80 -21.37
C GLY A 197 6.87 15.56 -22.48
N CYS A 198 5.53 15.56 -22.52
CA CYS A 198 4.75 16.07 -23.65
C CYS A 198 5.11 17.51 -24.06
N ASN A 199 5.38 18.39 -23.10
CA ASN A 199 5.80 19.77 -23.37
C ASN A 199 7.17 19.83 -24.06
N ILE A 200 8.12 19.00 -23.62
CA ILE A 200 9.46 18.90 -24.23
C ILE A 200 9.34 18.38 -25.66
N LEU A 201 8.50 17.34 -25.88
CA LEU A 201 8.27 16.78 -27.20
C LEU A 201 7.75 17.83 -28.19
N LYS A 202 6.82 18.69 -27.75
CA LYS A 202 6.31 19.83 -28.52
C LYS A 202 7.39 20.88 -28.83
N MET A 203 8.16 21.29 -27.80
CA MET A 203 9.21 22.31 -27.94
C MET A 203 10.30 21.89 -28.94
N HIS A 204 10.62 20.59 -29.01
CA HIS A 204 11.64 20.05 -29.90
C HIS A 204 11.10 19.43 -31.19
N ASN A 205 9.78 19.47 -31.43
CA ASN A 205 9.11 18.95 -32.61
C ASN A 205 9.45 17.47 -32.93
N ILE A 206 9.48 16.64 -31.87
CA ILE A 206 9.83 15.20 -31.96
C ILE A 206 8.66 14.26 -31.66
N GLN A 207 7.42 14.76 -31.62
CA GLN A 207 6.21 14.00 -31.24
C GLN A 207 6.07 12.72 -32.06
N ASN A 208 6.13 12.83 -33.39
CA ASN A 208 5.94 11.69 -34.30
C ASN A 208 6.97 10.57 -34.07
N LYS A 209 8.21 10.93 -33.72
CA LYS A 209 9.26 9.95 -33.43
C LYS A 209 8.94 9.18 -32.16
N VAL A 210 8.57 9.88 -31.09
CA VAL A 210 8.28 9.26 -29.79
C VAL A 210 6.97 8.49 -29.82
N GLU A 211 5.95 8.98 -30.55
CA GLU A 211 4.70 8.26 -30.80
C GLU A 211 4.95 6.92 -31.50
N ASN A 212 5.77 6.90 -32.57
CA ASN A 212 6.15 5.65 -33.23
C ASN A 212 6.87 4.67 -32.28
N MET A 213 7.83 5.17 -31.49
CA MET A 213 8.56 4.33 -30.52
C MET A 213 7.65 3.75 -29.44
N THR A 214 6.69 4.55 -28.95
CA THR A 214 5.71 4.11 -27.95
C THR A 214 4.72 3.13 -28.57
N GLY A 215 4.29 3.38 -29.82
CA GLY A 215 3.44 2.50 -30.60
C GLY A 215 4.08 1.14 -30.90
N GLU A 216 5.40 1.08 -31.17
CA GLU A 216 6.13 -0.19 -31.33
C GLU A 216 6.15 -0.99 -30.03
N SER A 217 6.39 -0.33 -28.90
CA SER A 217 6.35 -0.98 -27.58
C SER A 217 4.94 -1.51 -27.25
N CYS A 218 3.89 -0.79 -27.63
CA CYS A 218 2.51 -1.24 -27.49
C CYS A 218 2.23 -2.49 -28.34
N LYS A 219 2.66 -2.48 -29.62
CA LYS A 219 2.51 -3.64 -30.52
C LYS A 219 3.24 -4.87 -29.99
N GLU A 220 4.43 -4.70 -29.42
CA GLU A 220 5.18 -5.81 -28.82
C GLU A 220 4.43 -6.38 -27.61
N ALA A 221 3.97 -5.53 -26.70
CA ALA A 221 3.19 -5.94 -25.52
C ALA A 221 1.92 -6.70 -25.94
N THR A 222 1.14 -6.15 -26.89
CA THR A 222 -0.08 -6.80 -27.41
C THR A 222 0.23 -8.13 -28.08
N LYS A 223 1.33 -8.23 -28.83
CA LYS A 223 1.75 -9.49 -29.48
C LYS A 223 2.09 -10.57 -28.47
N LEU A 224 2.76 -10.22 -27.36
CA LEU A 224 3.09 -11.17 -26.31
C LEU A 224 1.87 -11.55 -25.49
N GLN A 225 0.96 -10.60 -25.24
CA GLN A 225 -0.33 -10.86 -24.61
C GLN A 225 -1.15 -11.86 -25.43
N ASN A 226 -1.28 -11.66 -26.73
CA ASN A 226 -1.98 -12.60 -27.62
C ASN A 226 -1.36 -14.00 -27.61
N LYS A 227 -0.02 -14.11 -27.53
CA LYS A 227 0.65 -15.42 -27.43
C LYS A 227 0.33 -16.14 -26.11
N TYR A 228 0.20 -15.39 -25.02
CA TYR A 228 -0.24 -15.93 -23.73
C TYR A 228 -1.70 -16.40 -23.81
N GLU A 229 -2.61 -15.56 -24.30
CA GLU A 229 -4.04 -15.86 -24.43
C GLU A 229 -4.30 -17.08 -25.35
N ASN A 230 -3.57 -17.19 -26.46
CA ASN A 230 -3.67 -18.35 -27.35
C ASN A 230 -3.24 -19.65 -26.66
N GLU A 231 -2.26 -19.63 -25.75
CA GLU A 231 -1.86 -20.81 -24.99
C GLU A 231 -2.93 -21.21 -23.95
N VAL A 232 -3.51 -20.20 -23.28
CA VAL A 232 -4.63 -20.41 -22.37
C VAL A 232 -5.82 -21.02 -23.10
N SER A 233 -6.21 -20.43 -24.24
CA SER A 233 -7.32 -20.92 -25.06
C SER A 233 -7.09 -22.34 -25.57
N LEU A 234 -5.84 -22.70 -25.95
CA LEU A 234 -5.51 -24.05 -26.34
C LEU A 234 -5.69 -25.04 -25.18
N CYS A 235 -5.23 -24.66 -23.99
CA CYS A 235 -5.42 -25.45 -22.76
C CYS A 235 -6.92 -25.66 -22.45
N GLU A 236 -7.73 -24.61 -22.56
CA GLU A 236 -9.19 -24.65 -22.35
C GLU A 236 -9.90 -25.57 -23.37
N ILE A 237 -9.54 -25.47 -24.66
CA ILE A 237 -10.12 -26.33 -25.69
C ILE A 237 -9.80 -27.81 -25.44
N ILE A 238 -8.53 -28.12 -25.10
CA ILE A 238 -8.13 -29.50 -24.81
C ILE A 238 -8.87 -30.02 -23.56
N THR A 239 -8.94 -29.19 -22.49
CA THR A 239 -9.69 -29.54 -21.28
C THR A 239 -11.17 -29.78 -21.61
N GLY A 240 -11.78 -28.94 -22.43
CA GLY A 240 -13.15 -29.10 -22.92
C GLY A 240 -13.38 -30.41 -23.68
N LEU A 241 -12.45 -30.78 -24.59
CA LEU A 241 -12.54 -32.09 -25.29
C LEU A 241 -12.61 -33.28 -24.33
N PHE A 242 -11.76 -33.28 -23.31
CA PHE A 242 -11.79 -34.38 -22.32
C PHE A 242 -13.04 -34.32 -21.42
N SER A 243 -13.63 -33.16 -21.19
CA SER A 243 -14.94 -33.05 -20.53
C SER A 243 -16.06 -33.67 -21.35
N TYR A 244 -16.04 -33.55 -22.69
CA TYR A 244 -16.98 -34.28 -23.56
C TYR A 244 -16.74 -35.79 -23.54
N VAL A 245 -15.49 -36.26 -23.46
CA VAL A 245 -15.18 -37.70 -23.29
C VAL A 245 -15.75 -38.23 -21.95
N ASN A 246 -15.60 -37.44 -20.87
CA ASN A 246 -16.22 -37.75 -19.57
C ASN A 246 -17.75 -37.88 -19.70
N TYR A 247 -18.38 -36.87 -20.31
CA TYR A 247 -19.84 -36.89 -20.54
C TYR A 247 -20.30 -38.16 -21.29
N LEU A 248 -19.62 -38.54 -22.39
CA LEU A 248 -19.93 -39.76 -23.16
C LEU A 248 -19.72 -41.02 -22.30
N ALA A 249 -18.65 -41.09 -21.52
CA ALA A 249 -18.41 -42.23 -20.64
C ALA A 249 -19.52 -42.43 -19.60
N ILE A 250 -20.01 -41.30 -19.02
CA ILE A 250 -21.14 -41.31 -18.07
C ILE A 250 -22.42 -41.83 -18.76
N ILE A 251 -22.74 -41.30 -19.93
CA ILE A 251 -23.95 -41.71 -20.68
C ILE A 251 -23.88 -43.18 -21.05
N ILE A 252 -22.76 -43.65 -21.65
CA ILE A 252 -22.62 -45.07 -22.06
C ILE A 252 -22.74 -45.99 -20.85
N THR A 253 -22.00 -45.71 -19.77
CA THR A 253 -22.05 -46.53 -18.55
C THR A 253 -23.42 -46.49 -17.89
N GLY A 254 -24.04 -45.29 -17.82
CA GLY A 254 -25.35 -45.11 -17.23
C GLY A 254 -26.46 -45.84 -17.99
N VAL A 255 -26.45 -45.81 -19.32
CA VAL A 255 -27.40 -46.58 -20.14
C VAL A 255 -27.25 -48.08 -19.90
N VAL A 256 -26.02 -48.61 -19.83
CA VAL A 256 -25.77 -50.01 -19.52
C VAL A 256 -26.31 -50.38 -18.13
N LEU A 257 -26.14 -49.51 -17.14
CA LEU A 257 -26.66 -49.73 -15.79
C LEU A 257 -28.20 -49.64 -15.74
N ILE A 258 -28.84 -48.81 -16.52
CA ILE A 258 -30.29 -48.72 -16.64
C ILE A 258 -30.82 -50.02 -17.26
N CYS A 259 -30.20 -50.51 -18.35
CA CYS A 259 -30.59 -51.79 -18.98
C CYS A 259 -30.45 -52.99 -18.01
N LYS A 260 -29.53 -52.93 -17.06
CA LYS A 260 -29.36 -53.93 -16.01
C LYS A 260 -30.28 -53.72 -14.79
N GLY A 261 -31.11 -52.69 -14.76
CA GLY A 261 -31.99 -52.36 -13.64
C GLY A 261 -31.24 -51.84 -12.40
N MET A 262 -29.98 -51.45 -12.52
CA MET A 262 -29.12 -50.98 -11.42
C MET A 262 -29.12 -49.45 -11.25
N LEU A 263 -29.73 -48.70 -12.17
CA LEU A 263 -29.85 -47.23 -12.15
C LEU A 263 -31.20 -46.84 -12.79
N THR A 264 -31.81 -45.77 -12.31
CA THR A 264 -32.99 -45.18 -12.95
C THR A 264 -32.61 -44.16 -14.02
N PRO A 265 -33.48 -43.84 -14.99
CA PRO A 265 -33.25 -42.76 -15.93
C PRO A 265 -33.02 -41.40 -15.23
N GLY A 266 -33.80 -41.13 -14.16
CA GLY A 266 -33.57 -39.94 -13.33
C GLY A 266 -32.21 -39.96 -12.63
N GLY A 267 -31.78 -41.13 -12.13
CA GLY A 267 -30.46 -41.30 -11.52
C GLY A 267 -29.30 -40.99 -12.48
N LEU A 268 -29.43 -41.32 -13.77
CA LEU A 268 -28.46 -40.94 -14.80
C LEU A 268 -28.42 -39.41 -15.00
N LEU A 269 -29.60 -38.77 -15.05
CA LEU A 269 -29.67 -37.29 -15.14
C LEU A 269 -28.99 -36.62 -13.95
N ALA A 270 -29.23 -37.11 -12.72
CA ALA A 270 -28.56 -36.60 -11.53
C ALA A 270 -27.04 -36.81 -11.59
N ALA A 271 -26.58 -38.00 -12.03
CA ALA A 271 -25.14 -38.28 -12.12
C ALA A 271 -24.41 -37.36 -13.10
N VAL A 272 -25.01 -37.09 -14.27
CA VAL A 272 -24.46 -36.09 -15.23
C VAL A 272 -24.38 -34.73 -14.60
N SER A 273 -25.48 -34.23 -14.01
CA SER A 273 -25.53 -32.90 -13.41
C SER A 273 -24.57 -32.74 -12.23
N VAL A 274 -24.43 -33.75 -11.36
CA VAL A 274 -23.49 -33.71 -10.23
C VAL A 274 -22.03 -33.81 -10.70
N SER A 275 -21.80 -34.59 -11.79
CA SER A 275 -20.47 -34.64 -12.41
C SER A 275 -20.04 -33.28 -12.93
N ASP A 276 -20.93 -32.54 -13.59
CA ASP A 276 -20.66 -31.18 -14.07
C ASP A 276 -20.36 -30.21 -12.90
N LEU A 277 -21.12 -30.31 -11.80
CA LEU A 277 -20.86 -29.53 -10.59
C LEU A 277 -19.49 -29.86 -9.96
N LEU A 278 -18.97 -31.09 -10.11
CA LEU A 278 -17.70 -31.51 -9.53
C LEU A 278 -16.48 -30.92 -10.30
N VAL A 279 -16.61 -30.71 -11.60
CA VAL A 279 -15.50 -30.24 -12.46
C VAL A 279 -14.93 -28.91 -11.97
N GLY A 280 -15.78 -27.91 -11.69
CA GLY A 280 -15.37 -26.58 -11.26
C GLY A 280 -14.49 -26.60 -10.00
N PRO A 281 -14.96 -27.11 -8.84
CA PRO A 281 -14.16 -27.19 -7.62
C PRO A 281 -12.86 -27.98 -7.77
N VAL A 282 -12.86 -29.08 -8.53
CA VAL A 282 -11.67 -29.91 -8.74
C VAL A 282 -10.60 -29.18 -9.54
N THR A 283 -10.98 -28.48 -10.60
CA THR A 283 -10.03 -27.69 -11.42
C THR A 283 -9.55 -26.43 -10.70
N SER A 284 -10.43 -25.76 -9.96
CA SER A 284 -10.11 -24.51 -9.26
C SER A 284 -9.21 -24.72 -8.05
N ILE A 285 -9.37 -25.82 -7.29
CA ILE A 285 -8.62 -26.00 -6.04
C ILE A 285 -7.10 -26.03 -6.25
N ALA A 286 -6.62 -26.62 -7.34
CA ALA A 286 -5.19 -26.65 -7.64
C ALA A 286 -4.65 -25.26 -7.99
N TYR A 287 -5.41 -24.49 -8.75
CA TYR A 287 -5.08 -23.11 -9.13
C TYR A 287 -5.05 -22.19 -7.90
N GLU A 288 -6.13 -22.26 -7.10
CA GLU A 288 -6.27 -21.48 -5.87
C GLU A 288 -5.17 -21.81 -4.84
N TRP A 289 -4.84 -23.09 -4.68
CA TRP A 289 -3.77 -23.51 -3.77
C TRP A 289 -2.40 -22.98 -4.18
N ASN A 290 -2.09 -22.99 -5.47
CA ASN A 290 -0.83 -22.44 -5.98
C ASN A 290 -0.77 -20.92 -5.75
N GLY A 291 -1.85 -20.18 -6.04
CA GLY A 291 -1.97 -18.76 -5.76
C GLY A 291 -1.76 -18.44 -4.28
N PHE A 292 -2.45 -19.18 -3.40
CA PHE A 292 -2.31 -19.06 -1.96
C PHE A 292 -0.88 -19.30 -1.46
N CYS A 293 -0.18 -20.31 -2.00
CA CYS A 293 1.22 -20.57 -1.64
C CYS A 293 2.15 -19.46 -2.09
N ALA A 294 1.98 -18.96 -3.31
CA ALA A 294 2.79 -17.87 -3.86
C ALA A 294 2.64 -16.57 -3.05
N ILE A 295 1.40 -16.14 -2.82
CA ILE A 295 1.14 -14.89 -2.08
C ILE A 295 1.53 -15.00 -0.60
N ASN A 296 1.50 -16.20 -0.01
CA ASN A 296 1.93 -16.40 1.37
C ASN A 296 3.42 -16.06 1.57
N ALA A 297 4.25 -16.27 0.56
CA ALA A 297 5.66 -15.86 0.60
C ALA A 297 5.80 -14.33 0.60
N VAL A 298 5.07 -13.63 -0.28
CA VAL A 298 5.00 -12.16 -0.35
C VAL A 298 4.49 -11.60 0.98
N ARG A 299 3.39 -12.14 1.50
CA ARG A 299 2.81 -11.76 2.79
C ARG A 299 3.82 -11.90 3.94
N LYS A 300 4.55 -13.01 4.01
CA LYS A 300 5.57 -13.24 5.06
C LYS A 300 6.70 -12.22 4.96
N LYS A 301 7.16 -11.90 3.74
CA LYS A 301 8.19 -10.88 3.50
C LYS A 301 7.70 -9.51 3.96
N LEU A 302 6.52 -9.09 3.50
CA LEU A 302 5.91 -7.81 3.86
C LEU A 302 5.72 -7.68 5.37
N PHE A 303 5.19 -8.71 6.04
CA PHE A 303 4.97 -8.69 7.47
C PHE A 303 6.27 -8.72 8.29
N LYS A 304 7.34 -9.34 7.79
CA LYS A 304 8.66 -9.28 8.41
C LYS A 304 9.26 -7.88 8.27
N GLU A 305 9.09 -7.26 7.12
CA GLU A 305 9.61 -5.94 6.80
C GLU A 305 8.87 -4.84 7.58
N TYR A 306 7.54 -4.91 7.67
CA TYR A 306 6.69 -3.92 8.36
C TYR A 306 6.09 -4.47 9.66
N ARG A 307 6.80 -5.39 10.33
CA ARG A 307 6.33 -5.93 11.60
C ARG A 307 6.33 -4.81 12.64
N TYR A 308 5.15 -4.49 13.11
CA TYR A 308 5.00 -3.69 14.33
C TYR A 308 5.62 -4.50 15.48
N SER A 309 6.67 -4.00 16.07
CA SER A 309 7.23 -4.57 17.29
C SER A 309 6.33 -4.16 18.45
N ASN A 310 5.27 -4.93 18.69
CA ASN A 310 4.47 -4.81 19.91
C ASN A 310 5.28 -5.09 21.20
N ASP A 311 6.57 -5.46 21.05
CA ASP A 311 7.39 -5.93 22.17
C ASP A 311 8.22 -4.81 22.82
N THR A 312 8.16 -3.56 22.32
CA THR A 312 8.93 -2.44 22.92
C THR A 312 8.11 -1.22 23.34
N ASP A 313 6.86 -1.06 22.87
CA ASP A 313 6.12 0.20 23.11
C ASP A 313 4.88 0.10 24.02
N ASP A 314 4.43 -1.10 24.43
CA ASP A 314 3.33 -1.21 25.43
C ASP A 314 3.78 -0.82 26.87
N ASN A 315 5.09 -0.52 27.08
CA ASN A 315 5.60 -0.02 28.35
C ASN A 315 6.19 1.41 28.30
N GLN A 316 6.14 2.08 27.15
CA GLN A 316 6.34 3.53 27.10
C GLN A 316 4.98 4.22 26.85
N GLN A 317 4.01 4.02 27.72
CA GLN A 317 3.20 5.16 28.15
C GLN A 317 4.21 6.17 28.70
N VAL A 318 4.58 7.13 27.84
CA VAL A 318 5.29 8.32 28.30
C VAL A 318 4.38 8.93 29.36
N ASP A 319 4.80 8.75 30.61
CA ASP A 319 4.15 9.34 31.75
C ASP A 319 4.33 10.86 31.59
N TYR A 320 3.30 11.53 31.06
CA TYR A 320 3.27 12.99 30.89
C TYR A 320 3.32 13.75 32.23
N SER A 321 3.62 13.07 33.34
CA SER A 321 3.60 13.64 34.69
C SER A 321 4.91 14.25 35.18
N ASN A 322 6.03 14.17 34.44
CA ASN A 322 7.23 14.92 34.79
C ASN A 322 7.34 16.20 33.94
N ASN A 323 6.60 17.22 34.38
CA ASN A 323 6.72 18.61 33.95
C ASN A 323 8.03 19.26 34.45
N GLN A 324 9.18 18.77 33.99
CA GLN A 324 10.37 19.60 33.87
C GLN A 324 10.59 19.82 32.37
N GLU A 325 10.35 21.03 31.90
CA GLU A 325 10.79 21.47 30.59
C GLU A 325 12.32 21.37 30.57
N ASP A 326 12.86 20.26 30.03
CA ASP A 326 14.30 20.12 29.81
C ASP A 326 14.67 21.06 28.66
N VAL A 327 15.00 22.30 29.05
CA VAL A 327 15.45 23.34 28.12
C VAL A 327 16.75 22.89 27.49
N ILE A 328 16.79 22.82 26.17
CA ILE A 328 18.03 22.54 25.44
C ILE A 328 18.91 23.80 25.48
N ASN A 329 20.06 23.69 26.15
CA ASN A 329 21.04 24.78 26.27
C ASN A 329 22.12 24.71 25.18
N ASN A 330 22.45 23.49 24.72
CA ASN A 330 23.41 23.31 23.64
C ASN A 330 23.15 22.02 22.85
N ILE A 331 23.56 22.05 21.59
CA ILE A 331 23.66 20.88 20.70
C ILE A 331 25.11 20.82 20.24
N GLU A 332 25.81 19.76 20.61
CA GLU A 332 27.22 19.57 20.31
C GLU A 332 27.40 18.43 19.32
N LEU A 333 28.08 18.70 18.23
CA LEU A 333 28.52 17.74 17.21
C LEU A 333 29.99 17.40 17.46
N ARG A 334 30.33 16.12 17.57
CA ARG A 334 31.71 15.62 17.74
C ARG A 334 32.07 14.64 16.65
N ASP A 335 33.07 15.01 15.85
CA ASP A 335 33.67 14.19 14.78
C ASP A 335 32.63 13.61 13.81
N ILE A 336 31.61 14.39 13.48
CA ILE A 336 30.54 13.95 12.57
C ILE A 336 31.10 13.77 11.17
N SER A 337 30.97 12.54 10.65
CA SER A 337 31.37 12.18 9.29
C SER A 337 30.30 11.33 8.60
N CYS A 338 30.05 11.61 7.32
CA CYS A 338 29.03 10.93 6.51
C CYS A 338 29.49 10.78 5.06
N SER A 339 29.22 9.59 4.46
CA SER A 339 29.55 9.27 3.09
C SER A 339 28.34 8.70 2.34
N TYR A 340 28.21 9.01 1.06
CA TYR A 340 27.27 8.35 0.14
C TYR A 340 28.08 7.43 -0.81
N GLY A 341 28.02 6.14 -0.56
CA GLY A 341 28.92 5.18 -1.22
C GLY A 341 30.37 5.52 -0.91
N ASP A 342 31.19 5.68 -1.95
CA ASP A 342 32.61 6.01 -1.80
C ASP A 342 32.90 7.52 -1.64
N ARG A 343 31.86 8.37 -1.72
CA ARG A 343 32.04 9.82 -1.65
C ARG A 343 31.83 10.34 -0.23
N MET A 344 32.90 10.84 0.41
CA MET A 344 32.82 11.59 1.66
C MET A 344 32.10 12.93 1.41
N VAL A 345 31.08 13.24 2.21
CA VAL A 345 30.29 14.50 2.12
C VAL A 345 30.50 15.37 3.34
N ILE A 346 30.59 14.76 4.52
CA ILE A 346 30.92 15.44 5.79
C ILE A 346 32.12 14.72 6.39
N ASP A 347 33.13 15.47 6.82
CA ASP A 347 34.42 14.97 7.33
C ASP A 347 34.79 15.63 8.65
N SER A 348 34.62 14.89 9.76
CA SER A 348 35.00 15.28 11.12
C SER A 348 34.52 16.66 11.57
N VAL A 349 33.24 16.95 11.35
CA VAL A 349 32.64 18.23 11.76
C VAL A 349 32.50 18.27 13.28
N ASN A 350 33.04 19.34 13.88
CA ASN A 350 32.99 19.62 15.31
C ASN A 350 32.42 21.02 15.52
N ILE A 351 31.29 21.15 16.24
CA ILE A 351 30.67 22.44 16.57
C ILE A 351 29.70 22.30 17.74
N THR A 352 29.52 23.39 18.49
CA THR A 352 28.52 23.52 19.53
C THR A 352 27.59 24.69 19.22
N PHE A 353 26.30 24.40 19.06
CA PHE A 353 25.25 25.40 18.95
C PHE A 353 24.73 25.74 20.35
N GLU A 354 24.94 26.96 20.79
CA GLU A 354 24.57 27.46 22.12
C GLU A 354 23.21 28.17 22.07
N LYS A 355 22.42 28.02 23.13
CA LYS A 355 21.13 28.68 23.29
C LYS A 355 21.21 30.19 23.08
N GLY A 356 20.28 30.75 22.31
CA GLY A 356 20.14 32.18 22.04
C GLY A 356 21.08 32.74 20.97
N LYS A 357 22.11 31.96 20.54
CA LYS A 357 23.03 32.40 19.47
C LYS A 357 22.46 32.18 18.06
N LYS A 358 22.91 32.98 17.13
CA LYS A 358 22.53 32.97 15.71
C LYS A 358 23.74 32.53 14.88
N TYR A 359 23.57 31.42 14.15
CA TYR A 359 24.62 30.84 13.31
C TYR A 359 24.22 30.91 11.85
N LEU A 360 25.14 31.32 11.00
CA LEU A 360 24.99 31.30 9.55
C LEU A 360 26.00 30.33 8.94
N ILE A 361 25.53 29.37 8.13
CA ILE A 361 26.39 28.40 7.46
C ILE A 361 26.42 28.74 5.96
N HIS A 362 27.57 29.14 5.49
CA HIS A 362 27.87 29.33 4.06
C HIS A 362 28.53 28.10 3.45
N GLY A 363 28.57 28.04 2.14
CA GLY A 363 29.29 27.02 1.38
C GLY A 363 28.70 26.84 -0.01
N TYR A 364 29.48 26.25 -0.91
CA TYR A 364 29.04 25.97 -2.27
C TYR A 364 27.86 24.97 -2.32
N SER A 365 27.07 25.04 -3.41
CA SER A 365 26.03 24.02 -3.65
C SER A 365 26.69 22.63 -3.71
N GLY A 366 26.12 21.67 -2.98
CA GLY A 366 26.69 20.32 -2.88
C GLY A 366 27.83 20.14 -1.86
N SER A 367 28.15 21.15 -1.02
CA SER A 367 29.18 21.05 0.03
C SER A 367 28.76 20.18 1.24
N GLY A 368 27.49 19.75 1.33
CA GLY A 368 26.99 18.89 2.41
C GLY A 368 26.15 19.61 3.47
N LYS A 369 25.81 20.90 3.31
CA LYS A 369 25.03 21.67 4.30
C LYS A 369 23.70 21.02 4.66
N SER A 370 22.87 20.72 3.67
CA SER A 370 21.59 20.05 3.90
C SER A 370 21.76 18.61 4.43
N THR A 371 22.89 17.94 4.11
CA THR A 371 23.25 16.64 4.69
C THR A 371 23.52 16.79 6.18
N LEU A 372 24.22 17.82 6.61
CA LEU A 372 24.46 18.11 8.03
C LEU A 372 23.14 18.31 8.79
N PHE A 373 22.19 19.08 8.23
CA PHE A 373 20.87 19.26 8.85
C PHE A 373 20.06 17.96 8.90
N LYS A 374 20.13 17.12 7.87
CA LYS A 374 19.48 15.80 7.87
C LYS A 374 20.08 14.84 8.91
N ILE A 375 21.37 14.96 9.21
CA ILE A 375 22.03 14.21 10.30
C ILE A 375 21.52 14.71 11.65
N ILE A 376 21.54 16.03 11.89
CA ILE A 376 21.06 16.63 13.15
C ILE A 376 19.58 16.33 13.37
N SER A 377 18.77 16.36 12.32
CA SER A 377 17.34 16.01 12.39
C SER A 377 17.07 14.50 12.53
N GLY A 378 18.07 13.62 12.57
CA GLY A 378 17.88 12.17 12.65
C GLY A 378 17.31 11.51 11.40
N ILE A 379 17.15 12.25 10.27
CA ILE A 379 16.73 11.69 8.97
C ILE A 379 17.83 10.76 8.44
N ILE A 380 19.10 11.15 8.57
CA ILE A 380 20.26 10.31 8.24
C ILE A 380 20.81 9.75 9.54
N LYS A 381 20.71 8.44 9.72
CA LYS A 381 21.21 7.71 10.91
C LYS A 381 22.55 7.03 10.64
N ASP A 382 22.96 6.89 9.37
CA ASP A 382 24.25 6.29 9.01
C ASP A 382 25.32 7.38 8.89
N TYR A 383 25.89 7.72 10.05
CA TYR A 383 27.02 8.66 10.20
C TYR A 383 27.96 8.17 11.31
N LYS A 384 29.17 8.68 11.32
CA LYS A 384 30.15 8.47 12.40
C LYS A 384 30.23 9.72 13.28
N GLY A 385 30.60 9.55 14.54
CA GLY A 385 30.70 10.63 15.51
C GLY A 385 29.51 10.63 16.48
N ASP A 386 29.44 11.65 17.32
CA ASP A 386 28.44 11.77 18.38
C ASP A 386 27.71 13.11 18.32
N ILE A 387 26.39 13.08 18.49
CA ILE A 387 25.57 14.28 18.73
C ILE A 387 25.15 14.26 20.19
N ASN A 388 25.51 15.32 20.92
CA ASN A 388 25.15 15.48 22.33
C ASN A 388 24.23 16.69 22.52
N ILE A 389 23.22 16.51 23.38
CA ILE A 389 22.27 17.56 23.77
C ILE A 389 22.40 17.72 25.29
N ASN A 390 22.77 18.92 25.74
CA ASN A 390 23.08 19.16 27.15
C ASN A 390 24.06 18.14 27.75
N GLY A 391 25.02 17.65 26.96
CA GLY A 391 26.00 16.65 27.36
C GLY A 391 25.51 15.19 27.35
N ARG A 392 24.26 14.90 26.97
CA ARG A 392 23.72 13.55 26.75
C ARG A 392 23.73 13.21 25.28
N ARG A 393 24.07 11.98 24.92
CA ARG A 393 23.94 11.52 23.53
C ARG A 393 22.48 11.56 23.08
N ILE A 394 22.25 11.98 21.83
CA ILE A 394 20.91 12.06 21.22
C ILE A 394 20.19 10.70 21.23
N ASP A 395 20.91 9.58 21.12
CA ASP A 395 20.35 8.23 21.17
C ASP A 395 19.66 7.89 22.51
N GLY A 396 19.98 8.63 23.57
CA GLY A 396 19.36 8.50 24.90
C GLY A 396 18.14 9.40 25.15
N MET A 397 17.74 10.18 24.13
CA MET A 397 16.59 11.08 24.15
C MET A 397 15.49 10.53 23.23
N SER A 398 14.23 10.67 23.62
CA SER A 398 13.13 10.31 22.69
C SER A 398 13.02 11.32 21.55
N GLU A 399 12.63 10.86 20.35
CA GLU A 399 12.40 11.75 19.22
C GLU A 399 11.36 12.83 19.55
N SER A 400 10.32 12.49 20.30
CA SER A 400 9.30 13.45 20.76
C SER A 400 9.88 14.55 21.64
N GLU A 401 10.81 14.24 22.56
CA GLU A 401 11.47 15.20 23.44
C GLU A 401 12.38 16.15 22.65
N PHE A 402 13.12 15.63 21.67
CA PHE A 402 13.96 16.42 20.78
C PHE A 402 13.14 17.39 19.94
N TYR A 403 12.15 16.87 19.19
CA TYR A 403 11.33 17.71 18.31
C TYR A 403 10.36 18.64 19.06
N LYS A 404 10.12 18.46 20.36
CA LYS A 404 9.39 19.44 21.16
C LYS A 404 10.10 20.80 21.18
N ASN A 405 11.43 20.81 21.21
CA ASN A 405 12.26 22.03 21.33
C ASN A 405 12.89 22.48 20.02
N VAL A 406 13.14 21.56 19.08
CA VAL A 406 13.89 21.82 17.86
C VAL A 406 12.96 21.76 16.66
N GLY A 407 13.03 22.77 15.80
CA GLY A 407 12.26 22.87 14.57
C GLY A 407 13.17 22.94 13.34
N PHE A 408 12.73 22.33 12.23
CA PHE A 408 13.46 22.29 10.97
C PHE A 408 12.61 22.85 9.83
N ALA A 409 13.10 23.89 9.16
CA ALA A 409 12.59 24.33 7.87
C ALA A 409 13.53 23.81 6.77
N MET A 410 13.13 22.75 6.10
CA MET A 410 13.90 22.17 5.01
C MET A 410 13.72 22.95 3.70
N GLN A 411 14.67 22.83 2.78
CA GLN A 411 14.74 23.56 1.49
C GLN A 411 13.45 23.43 0.66
N THR A 412 12.85 22.25 0.61
CA THR A 412 11.59 21.99 -0.10
C THR A 412 10.49 21.63 0.90
N PRO A 413 9.64 22.60 1.30
CA PRO A 413 8.55 22.35 2.21
C PRO A 413 7.44 21.53 1.56
N PHE A 414 6.91 20.54 2.29
CA PHE A 414 5.75 19.77 1.88
C PHE A 414 4.45 20.44 2.37
N ILE A 415 3.46 20.56 1.48
CA ILE A 415 2.13 21.11 1.79
C ILE A 415 1.09 20.02 1.58
N PHE A 416 0.30 19.73 2.61
CA PHE A 416 -0.80 18.77 2.55
C PHE A 416 -1.95 19.31 1.69
N ASN A 417 -2.62 18.43 0.96
CA ASN A 417 -3.88 18.74 0.27
C ASN A 417 -5.01 18.92 1.30
N ASP A 418 -4.96 19.99 2.05
CA ASP A 418 -5.87 20.33 3.15
C ASP A 418 -5.98 21.85 3.29
N THR A 419 -6.72 22.34 4.28
CA THR A 419 -6.85 23.78 4.56
C THR A 419 -5.51 24.40 4.94
N LEU A 420 -5.37 25.72 4.73
CA LEU A 420 -4.19 26.45 5.18
C LEU A 420 -4.05 26.35 6.71
N LYS A 421 -5.14 26.46 7.44
CA LYS A 421 -5.17 26.25 8.90
C LYS A 421 -4.52 24.93 9.29
N ASN A 422 -5.01 23.81 8.71
CA ASN A 422 -4.48 22.47 9.02
C ASN A 422 -3.01 22.32 8.60
N ASN A 423 -2.60 22.99 7.53
CA ASN A 423 -1.20 23.04 7.11
C ASN A 423 -0.30 23.79 8.08
N ILE A 424 -0.77 24.89 8.69
CA ILE A 424 0.01 25.66 9.66
C ILE A 424 -0.02 25.01 11.04
N THR A 425 -1.20 24.56 11.51
CA THR A 425 -1.35 23.95 12.84
C THR A 425 -0.95 22.48 12.90
N LEU A 426 -0.56 21.88 11.76
CA LEU A 426 -0.25 20.45 11.62
C LEU A 426 -1.35 19.55 12.20
N PHE A 427 -2.61 19.87 11.86
CA PHE A 427 -3.83 19.16 12.30
C PHE A 427 -4.09 19.20 13.82
N ASN A 428 -3.41 20.09 14.56
CA ASN A 428 -3.72 20.31 15.97
C ASN A 428 -5.06 21.04 16.09
N GLU A 429 -6.02 20.41 16.77
CA GLU A 429 -7.34 21.00 17.03
C GLU A 429 -7.32 22.02 18.18
N ASP A 430 -6.37 21.83 19.14
CA ASP A 430 -6.18 22.69 20.31
C ASP A 430 -5.14 23.80 20.00
N TYR A 431 -5.38 24.60 18.96
CA TYR A 431 -4.51 25.70 18.58
C TYR A 431 -5.03 27.04 19.10
N ASP A 432 -4.12 27.99 19.39
CA ASP A 432 -4.46 29.37 19.71
C ASP A 432 -4.80 30.13 18.43
N ALA A 433 -6.08 30.52 18.29
CA ALA A 433 -6.58 31.25 17.13
C ALA A 433 -5.97 32.68 17.02
N ILE A 434 -5.60 33.32 18.16
CA ILE A 434 -4.95 34.64 18.18
C ILE A 434 -3.54 34.50 17.67
N ALA A 435 -2.78 33.53 18.19
CA ALA A 435 -1.43 33.24 17.73
C ALA A 435 -1.39 32.86 16.23
N LEU A 436 -2.37 32.07 15.74
CA LEU A 436 -2.46 31.76 14.32
C LEU A 436 -2.62 33.04 13.48
N LYS A 437 -3.50 33.95 13.89
CA LYS A 437 -3.70 35.22 13.18
C LYS A 437 -2.43 36.07 13.18
N GLU A 438 -1.77 36.20 14.34
CA GLU A 438 -0.51 36.94 14.45
C GLU A 438 0.60 36.36 13.54
N VAL A 439 0.73 35.04 13.45
CA VAL A 439 1.71 34.38 12.59
C VAL A 439 1.39 34.61 11.11
N VAL A 440 0.11 34.53 10.72
CA VAL A 440 -0.35 34.81 9.35
C VAL A 440 -0.03 36.26 8.94
N ASP A 441 -0.35 37.22 9.82
CA ASP A 441 -0.05 38.64 9.60
C ASP A 441 1.46 38.91 9.52
N ARG A 442 2.23 38.32 10.42
CA ARG A 442 3.69 38.44 10.50
C ARG A 442 4.40 37.98 9.23
N LEU A 443 3.92 36.87 8.64
CA LEU A 443 4.50 36.30 7.43
C LEU A 443 3.86 36.81 6.14
N ASP A 444 2.98 37.81 6.23
CA ASP A 444 2.27 38.35 5.08
C ASP A 444 1.58 37.25 4.24
N LEU A 445 0.85 36.40 4.94
CA LEU A 445 0.01 35.33 4.36
C LEU A 445 -1.46 35.78 4.21
N ASN A 446 -1.76 37.10 4.39
CA ASN A 446 -3.12 37.68 4.41
C ASN A 446 -3.90 37.44 3.11
N ARG A 447 -3.19 37.29 1.99
CA ARG A 447 -3.81 36.90 0.71
C ARG A 447 -4.55 35.55 0.77
N ILE A 448 -4.21 34.76 1.77
CA ILE A 448 -4.72 33.40 2.01
C ILE A 448 -5.64 33.39 3.26
N GLU A 449 -5.80 34.53 3.95
CA GLU A 449 -6.63 34.65 5.17
C GLU A 449 -8.09 34.28 4.90
N ASP A 450 -8.63 34.66 3.75
CA ASP A 450 -9.99 34.26 3.32
C ASP A 450 -10.13 32.73 3.21
N ASP A 451 -9.07 32.02 2.83
CA ASP A 451 -9.06 30.56 2.76
C ASP A 451 -9.01 29.90 4.16
N ILE A 452 -8.40 30.56 5.16
CA ILE A 452 -8.42 30.12 6.56
C ILE A 452 -9.84 30.23 7.13
N ILE A 453 -10.49 31.39 6.93
CA ILE A 453 -11.82 31.68 7.47
C ILE A 453 -12.88 30.80 6.80
N ASN A 454 -12.80 30.62 5.49
CA ASN A 454 -13.76 29.88 4.69
C ASN A 454 -13.50 28.36 4.63
N GLY A 455 -12.42 27.87 5.23
CA GLY A 455 -12.06 26.45 5.26
C GLY A 455 -11.81 25.82 3.89
N LYS A 456 -11.35 26.62 2.91
CA LYS A 456 -11.06 26.13 1.57
C LYS A 456 -9.90 25.16 1.59
N MET A 457 -10.14 23.95 1.08
CA MET A 457 -9.10 22.94 0.92
C MET A 457 -8.23 23.24 -0.31
N TYR A 458 -6.92 23.07 -0.15
CA TYR A 458 -6.01 23.03 -1.30
C TYR A 458 -6.10 21.66 -1.95
N VAL A 459 -6.63 21.63 -3.16
CA VAL A 459 -6.54 20.47 -4.05
C VAL A 459 -5.32 20.69 -4.92
N ASP A 460 -4.42 19.71 -4.98
CA ASP A 460 -3.15 19.83 -5.70
C ASP A 460 -2.30 21.04 -5.21
N ALA A 461 -2.07 21.08 -3.89
CA ALA A 461 -1.31 22.15 -3.24
C ALA A 461 0.11 22.30 -3.82
N GLU A 462 0.67 21.24 -4.39
CA GLU A 462 1.99 21.26 -5.01
C GLU A 462 2.04 22.21 -6.22
N ASN A 463 0.98 22.29 -7.01
CA ASN A 463 0.90 23.10 -8.21
C ASN A 463 0.20 24.46 -8.02
N ASN A 464 -0.65 24.59 -7.00
CA ASN A 464 -1.50 25.76 -6.78
C ASN A 464 -0.94 26.78 -5.79
N ILE A 465 0.13 26.44 -5.05
CA ILE A 465 0.78 27.32 -4.09
C ILE A 465 2.18 27.68 -4.61
N SER A 466 2.51 28.97 -4.64
CA SER A 466 3.82 29.45 -5.06
C SER A 466 4.94 28.97 -4.13
N GLY A 467 6.18 28.88 -4.64
CA GLY A 467 7.33 28.49 -3.83
C GLY A 467 7.53 29.36 -2.59
N GLY A 468 7.34 30.68 -2.73
CA GLY A 468 7.42 31.60 -1.61
C GLY A 468 6.33 31.41 -0.56
N GLU A 469 5.09 31.15 -0.97
CA GLU A 469 4.00 30.84 -0.04
C GLU A 469 4.25 29.51 0.69
N LYS A 470 4.77 28.49 0.00
CA LYS A 470 5.17 27.22 0.65
C LYS A 470 6.21 27.44 1.74
N GLN A 471 7.23 28.27 1.48
CA GLN A 471 8.25 28.62 2.47
C GLN A 471 7.66 29.41 3.65
N LYS A 472 6.78 30.38 3.40
CA LYS A 472 6.07 31.12 4.45
C LYS A 472 5.21 30.18 5.33
N ILE A 473 4.47 29.23 4.74
CA ILE A 473 3.70 28.22 5.49
C ILE A 473 4.62 27.35 6.35
N ASN A 474 5.79 26.97 5.86
CA ASN A 474 6.74 26.17 6.62
C ASN A 474 7.30 26.93 7.83
N LEU A 475 7.61 28.22 7.66
CA LEU A 475 7.99 29.10 8.77
C LEU A 475 6.83 29.32 9.75
N ALA A 476 5.58 29.45 9.25
CA ALA A 476 4.38 29.55 10.09
C ALA A 476 4.22 28.35 11.03
N ARG A 477 4.48 27.13 10.55
CA ARG A 477 4.48 25.92 11.37
C ARG A 477 5.41 26.04 12.57
N LEU A 478 6.66 26.44 12.35
CA LEU A 478 7.67 26.57 13.39
C LEU A 478 7.31 27.62 14.45
N LEU A 479 6.73 28.74 13.99
CA LEU A 479 6.29 29.81 14.89
C LEU A 479 5.07 29.39 15.72
N MET A 480 4.11 28.66 15.11
CA MET A 480 2.93 28.14 15.84
C MET A 480 3.31 27.09 16.88
N GLU A 481 4.32 26.27 16.62
CA GLU A 481 4.82 25.28 17.56
C GLU A 481 5.71 25.86 18.68
N ASN A 482 6.02 27.17 18.63
CA ASN A 482 6.85 27.90 19.60
C ASN A 482 8.21 27.21 19.90
N LYS A 483 8.86 26.67 18.84
CA LYS A 483 10.17 26.02 18.96
C LYS A 483 11.23 27.02 19.37
N LYS A 484 12.18 26.60 20.22
CA LYS A 484 13.26 27.45 20.74
C LYS A 484 14.55 27.37 19.93
N ILE A 485 14.74 26.31 19.17
CA ILE A 485 15.89 26.11 18.30
C ILE A 485 15.39 25.85 16.88
N LEU A 486 15.82 26.66 15.93
CA LEU A 486 15.39 26.60 14.52
C LEU A 486 16.59 26.32 13.61
N PHE A 487 16.46 25.24 12.82
CA PHE A 487 17.36 24.94 11.71
C PHE A 487 16.66 25.32 10.40
N LEU A 488 17.20 26.31 9.67
CA LEU A 488 16.59 26.90 8.49
C LEU A 488 17.47 26.60 7.27
N ASP A 489 17.04 25.68 6.38
CA ASP A 489 17.75 25.32 5.15
C ASP A 489 17.13 26.07 3.96
N GLU A 490 17.73 27.19 3.58
CA GLU A 490 17.26 28.09 2.52
C GLU A 490 15.76 28.46 2.67
N ALA A 491 15.32 28.66 3.92
CA ALA A 491 13.91 28.77 4.28
C ALA A 491 13.21 29.99 3.66
N THR A 492 13.95 30.95 3.09
CA THR A 492 13.43 32.18 2.46
C THR A 492 13.88 32.35 1.00
N SER A 493 14.51 31.33 0.40
CA SER A 493 15.14 31.47 -0.93
C SER A 493 14.14 31.73 -2.08
N ALA A 494 12.88 31.30 -1.95
CA ALA A 494 11.80 31.53 -2.92
C ALA A 494 10.92 32.74 -2.58
N ILE A 495 11.20 33.44 -1.48
CA ILE A 495 10.50 34.65 -1.05
C ILE A 495 11.21 35.86 -1.67
N ASP A 496 10.48 36.92 -2.00
CA ASP A 496 11.09 38.14 -2.46
C ASP A 496 12.02 38.74 -1.40
N LEU A 497 13.09 39.44 -1.84
CA LEU A 497 14.19 39.91 -0.97
C LEU A 497 13.69 40.82 0.16
N LYS A 498 12.68 41.66 -0.09
CA LYS A 498 12.14 42.58 0.90
C LYS A 498 11.40 41.84 2.02
N SER A 499 10.53 40.94 1.65
CA SER A 499 9.79 40.08 2.59
C SER A 499 10.73 39.13 3.35
N SER A 500 11.70 38.51 2.64
CA SER A 500 12.74 37.68 3.24
C SER A 500 13.53 38.40 4.31
N ASN A 501 14.06 39.60 3.99
CA ASN A 501 14.82 40.43 4.94
C ASN A 501 13.98 40.85 6.15
N LYS A 502 12.68 41.16 5.95
CA LYS A 502 11.77 41.47 7.05
C LYS A 502 11.61 40.28 8.00
N ILE A 503 11.30 39.11 7.46
CA ILE A 503 11.09 37.90 8.23
C ILE A 503 12.38 37.52 8.99
N MET A 504 13.52 37.46 8.29
CA MET A 504 14.80 37.11 8.91
C MET A 504 15.22 38.09 9.99
N ARG A 505 15.03 39.41 9.77
CA ARG A 505 15.30 40.41 10.79
C ARG A 505 14.50 40.21 12.07
N GLU A 506 13.21 39.92 11.93
CA GLU A 506 12.34 39.63 13.09
C GLU A 506 12.77 38.37 13.85
N LEU A 507 13.10 37.31 13.13
CA LEU A 507 13.56 36.06 13.74
C LEU A 507 14.92 36.24 14.46
N LEU A 508 15.86 36.92 13.82
CA LEU A 508 17.21 37.14 14.38
C LEU A 508 17.23 38.12 15.57
N HIS A 509 16.27 39.05 15.67
CA HIS A 509 16.12 39.92 16.83
C HIS A 509 15.60 39.23 18.09
N ASP A 510 14.94 38.11 17.94
CA ASP A 510 14.41 37.35 19.09
C ASP A 510 15.55 36.65 19.85
N LYS A 511 15.89 37.19 21.02
CA LYS A 511 17.00 36.71 21.85
C LYS A 511 16.75 35.32 22.47
N GLU A 512 15.50 34.87 22.51
CA GLU A 512 15.17 33.54 23.05
C GLU A 512 15.37 32.42 22.04
N LEU A 513 15.35 32.75 20.74
CA LEU A 513 15.54 31.79 19.68
C LEU A 513 17.01 31.49 19.45
N THR A 514 17.36 30.24 19.31
CA THR A 514 18.61 29.77 18.70
C THR A 514 18.35 29.52 17.23
N ILE A 515 19.11 30.14 16.34
CA ILE A 515 18.89 29.97 14.90
C ILE A 515 20.17 29.49 14.23
N VAL A 516 20.05 28.44 13.44
CA VAL A 516 21.10 27.95 12.55
C VAL A 516 20.56 27.99 11.13
N SER A 517 21.05 28.94 10.34
CA SER A 517 20.58 29.18 8.96
C SER A 517 21.61 28.73 7.94
N ILE A 518 21.14 28.07 6.88
CA ILE A 518 21.89 27.90 5.64
C ILE A 518 21.29 28.85 4.61
N GLU A 519 22.08 29.75 4.10
CA GLU A 519 21.63 30.74 3.10
C GLU A 519 22.69 30.89 2.00
N HIS A 520 22.25 31.09 0.75
CA HIS A 520 23.16 31.32 -0.38
C HIS A 520 23.48 32.79 -0.62
N LYS A 521 22.53 33.66 -0.34
CA LYS A 521 22.67 35.12 -0.50
C LYS A 521 21.97 35.81 0.64
N VAL A 522 22.73 36.44 1.48
CA VAL A 522 22.27 37.28 2.59
C VAL A 522 22.68 38.73 2.32
N SER A 523 21.83 39.68 2.63
CA SER A 523 22.24 41.07 2.58
C SER A 523 23.22 41.38 3.71
N ASP A 524 24.19 42.27 3.48
CA ASP A 524 25.21 42.67 4.48
C ASP A 524 24.58 43.10 5.82
N GLU A 525 23.35 43.62 5.78
CA GLU A 525 22.62 44.07 6.96
C GLU A 525 22.12 42.84 7.80
N ILE A 526 21.62 41.82 7.16
CA ILE A 526 21.14 40.58 7.81
C ILE A 526 22.33 39.74 8.28
N GLU A 527 23.42 39.69 7.49
CA GLU A 527 24.62 38.94 7.84
C GLU A 527 25.24 39.41 9.17
N LYS A 528 25.26 40.72 9.39
CA LYS A 528 25.75 41.35 10.64
C LYS A 528 24.91 41.05 11.89
N MET A 529 23.74 40.44 11.73
CA MET A 529 22.87 40.06 12.84
C MET A 529 23.17 38.64 13.36
N TYR A 530 24.03 37.90 12.67
CA TYR A 530 24.47 36.59 13.13
C TYR A 530 25.66 36.71 14.07
N ASP A 531 25.67 35.90 15.14
CA ASP A 531 26.76 35.91 16.13
C ASP A 531 27.97 35.12 15.62
N VAL A 532 27.75 34.07 14.80
CA VAL A 532 28.78 33.18 14.29
C VAL A 532 28.53 32.88 12.82
N ILE A 533 29.56 33.08 12.00
CA ILE A 533 29.53 32.74 10.58
C ILE A 533 30.46 31.58 10.32
N LEU A 534 29.93 30.52 9.71
CA LEU A 534 30.60 29.27 9.43
C LEU A 534 30.65 28.99 7.93
N GLU A 535 31.75 28.43 7.45
CA GLU A 535 31.87 27.96 6.07
C GLU A 535 32.02 26.42 6.06
N LEU A 536 31.14 25.74 5.31
CA LEU A 536 31.28 24.32 5.02
C LEU A 536 31.95 24.13 3.66
N LYS A 537 33.22 23.70 3.70
CA LYS A 537 34.05 23.48 2.52
C LYS A 537 34.73 22.13 2.58
N ASP A 538 34.67 21.37 1.49
CA ASP A 538 35.27 20.03 1.36
C ASP A 538 34.94 19.10 2.53
N GLY A 539 33.68 19.17 3.00
CA GLY A 539 33.15 18.35 4.10
C GLY A 539 33.52 18.86 5.51
N LYS A 540 34.35 19.91 5.63
CA LYS A 540 34.80 20.47 6.90
C LYS A 540 34.11 21.79 7.22
N LEU A 541 33.72 21.97 8.48
CA LEU A 541 33.10 23.18 8.97
C LEU A 541 34.17 24.06 9.66
N CYS A 542 34.35 25.28 9.19
CA CYS A 542 35.30 26.23 9.75
C CYS A 542 34.58 27.52 10.12
N GLU A 543 34.94 28.12 11.23
CA GLU A 543 34.47 29.47 11.58
C GLU A 543 35.20 30.52 10.71
N VAL A 544 34.42 31.35 10.05
CA VAL A 544 34.97 32.49 9.30
C VAL A 544 35.22 33.60 10.30
N GLN A 545 36.51 33.87 10.63
CA GLN A 545 36.88 35.00 11.48
C GLN A 545 36.38 36.29 10.82
N GLY A 546 35.57 37.05 11.56
CA GLY A 546 34.81 38.18 11.06
C GLY A 546 35.63 39.20 10.30
N ILE A 547 35.13 39.53 9.12
CA ILE A 547 35.42 40.81 8.48
C ILE A 547 34.51 41.84 9.17
N TYR A 548 35.01 42.52 10.21
CA TYR A 548 34.44 43.72 10.78
C TYR A 548 34.90 44.95 10.01
#